data_e81439a5fe3a6466a3294123febaa3be
#
_entry.id   e81439a5fe3a6466a3294123febaa3be
#
_cell.length_a   1.000
_cell.length_b   1.000
_cell.length_c   1.000
_cell.angle_alpha   90.00
_cell.angle_beta   90.00
_cell.angle_gamma   90.00
#
_symmetry.space_group_name_H-M   'P 1'
#
loop_
_entity.id
_entity.type
_entity.pdbx_description
1 polymer ?
#
loop_
_entity_poly.entity_id
_entity_poly.type
_entity_poly.pdbx_seq_one_letter_code
_entity_poly.pdbx_strand_id
1 'polypeptide(L)'
;MTMANRHLARSVVLQVLFERDASNGVMSHDDTVSRLTDYAQEFGARDSDMPFMKQLLQMAVAKQKEIDTVIVKAAPEWPLEKIAAIDRSILRLGLTELLFSDRAQVPAKVAINEAIELAKNFGSASSGRFVNGVLGAVYVELGEPGKNEGAARKVGPGGQGVGKMPVQHLAGAVVYAKHEGDVYLAFVHDIFGHWTISKGKIEDGEDIRAGAIRELKEEMNLDIKIVEELGVNEYTANDPDVKGGKKRKRVTYFLAESPFTDIKLGPSGGLDDAQWFPLSQVGSLNFYDDTLKIIIPAINILAQKGRV
;
A
#
# COMPACT_ATOMS: atom_id res chain seq x y z
N MET A 1 -26.32 7.42 6.27
CA MET A 1 -25.62 7.09 7.55
C MET A 1 -24.78 8.28 7.96
N THR A 2 -25.02 8.85 9.11
CA THR A 2 -24.33 10.06 9.56
C THR A 2 -22.92 9.74 10.02
N MET A 3 -21.92 10.54 9.61
CA MET A 3 -20.48 10.37 9.92
C MET A 3 -20.17 10.22 11.43
N ALA A 4 -20.95 10.87 12.32
CA ALA A 4 -20.75 10.81 13.76
C ALA A 4 -20.78 9.40 14.37
N ASN A 5 -21.57 8.48 13.84
CA ASN A 5 -21.66 7.12 14.37
C ASN A 5 -20.43 6.25 14.04
N ARG A 6 -19.80 6.46 12.87
CA ARG A 6 -18.62 5.69 12.47
C ARG A 6 -17.37 6.08 13.27
N HIS A 7 -17.27 7.33 13.70
CA HIS A 7 -16.19 7.77 14.59
C HIS A 7 -16.29 7.10 15.97
N LEU A 8 -17.50 7.08 16.57
CA LEU A 8 -17.72 6.36 17.83
C LEU A 8 -17.43 4.87 17.69
N ALA A 9 -17.88 4.23 16.61
CA ALA A 9 -17.60 2.81 16.35
C ALA A 9 -16.10 2.52 16.30
N ARG A 10 -15.30 3.38 15.66
CA ARG A 10 -13.82 3.27 15.65
C ARG A 10 -13.22 3.44 17.04
N SER A 11 -13.75 4.39 17.83
CA SER A 11 -13.30 4.62 19.22
C SER A 11 -13.51 3.38 20.08
N VAL A 12 -14.65 2.71 19.93
CA VAL A 12 -14.94 1.44 20.64
C VAL A 12 -13.98 0.34 20.22
N VAL A 13 -13.75 0.17 18.91
CA VAL A 13 -12.77 -0.82 18.41
C VAL A 13 -11.36 -0.52 18.90
N LEU A 14 -10.97 0.76 18.92
CA LEU A 14 -9.68 1.20 19.45
C LEU A 14 -9.48 0.80 20.91
N GLN A 15 -10.49 0.95 21.77
CA GLN A 15 -10.43 0.57 23.18
C GLN A 15 -10.12 -0.93 23.32
N VAL A 16 -10.79 -1.77 22.55
CA VAL A 16 -10.56 -3.23 22.56
C VAL A 16 -9.15 -3.57 22.07
N LEU A 17 -8.69 -2.94 20.99
CA LEU A 17 -7.33 -3.17 20.46
C LEU A 17 -6.26 -2.72 21.45
N PHE A 18 -6.49 -1.60 22.13
CA PHE A 18 -5.57 -1.08 23.16
C PHE A 18 -5.50 -2.01 24.37
N GLU A 19 -6.63 -2.49 24.89
CA GLU A 19 -6.68 -3.45 26.01
C GLU A 19 -5.99 -4.77 25.62
N ARG A 20 -6.23 -5.26 24.40
CA ARG A 20 -5.57 -6.43 23.85
C ARG A 20 -4.06 -6.26 23.75
N ASP A 21 -3.58 -5.12 23.30
CA ASP A 21 -2.15 -4.79 23.20
C ASP A 21 -1.50 -4.71 24.59
N ALA A 22 -2.18 -4.06 25.55
CA ALA A 22 -1.73 -3.96 26.94
C ALA A 22 -1.67 -5.32 27.66
N SER A 23 -2.52 -6.28 27.29
CA SER A 23 -2.51 -7.65 27.82
C SER A 23 -1.46 -8.57 27.19
N ASN A 24 -0.53 -8.03 26.37
CA ASN A 24 0.49 -8.79 25.63
C ASN A 24 -0.10 -9.93 24.78
N GLY A 25 -1.31 -9.76 24.27
CA GLY A 25 -1.98 -10.74 23.42
C GLY A 25 -2.54 -11.97 24.14
N VAL A 26 -2.63 -11.94 25.47
CA VAL A 26 -3.20 -13.04 26.28
C VAL A 26 -4.73 -13.10 26.14
N MET A 27 -5.38 -12.01 25.71
CA MET A 27 -6.83 -11.95 25.51
C MET A 27 -7.27 -12.93 24.41
N SER A 28 -8.19 -13.84 24.74
CA SER A 28 -8.75 -14.81 23.78
C SER A 28 -9.61 -14.12 22.72
N HIS A 29 -9.97 -14.86 21.67
CA HIS A 29 -10.90 -14.35 20.66
C HIS A 29 -12.28 -14.02 21.25
N ASP A 30 -12.80 -14.93 22.10
CA ASP A 30 -14.11 -14.77 22.71
C ASP A 30 -14.13 -13.58 23.70
N ASP A 31 -13.06 -13.41 24.49
CA ASP A 31 -12.92 -12.23 25.35
C ASP A 31 -12.87 -10.95 24.54
N THR A 32 -12.17 -10.95 23.41
CA THR A 32 -12.08 -9.78 22.52
C THR A 32 -13.44 -9.38 21.96
N VAL A 33 -14.29 -10.34 21.58
CA VAL A 33 -15.65 -10.10 21.10
C VAL A 33 -16.59 -9.67 22.23
N SER A 34 -16.46 -10.25 23.43
CA SER A 34 -17.21 -9.84 24.61
C SER A 34 -16.92 -8.40 24.97
N ARG A 35 -15.65 -8.01 25.05
CA ARG A 35 -15.22 -6.63 25.31
C ARG A 35 -15.77 -5.63 24.32
N LEU A 36 -15.81 -5.99 23.03
CA LEU A 36 -16.41 -5.13 22.02
C LEU A 36 -17.89 -4.82 22.34
N THR A 37 -18.63 -5.84 22.79
CA THR A 37 -20.05 -5.68 23.14
C THR A 37 -20.22 -4.82 24.39
N ASP A 38 -19.39 -5.05 25.42
CA ASP A 38 -19.41 -4.30 26.67
C ASP A 38 -19.14 -2.81 26.42
N TYR A 39 -18.06 -2.49 25.69
CA TYR A 39 -17.71 -1.11 25.35
C TYR A 39 -18.73 -0.45 24.41
N ALA A 40 -19.32 -1.21 23.47
CA ALA A 40 -20.37 -0.69 22.60
C ALA A 40 -21.59 -0.23 23.42
N GLN A 41 -21.98 -0.99 24.45
CA GLN A 41 -23.07 -0.63 25.36
C GLN A 41 -22.69 0.55 26.26
N GLU A 42 -21.49 0.52 26.86
CA GLU A 42 -21.01 1.57 27.77
C GLU A 42 -20.94 2.93 27.07
N PHE A 43 -20.42 2.98 25.85
CA PHE A 43 -20.28 4.21 25.08
C PHE A 43 -21.53 4.58 24.25
N GLY A 44 -22.60 3.81 24.34
CA GLY A 44 -23.87 4.09 23.67
C GLY A 44 -23.78 3.96 22.14
N ALA A 45 -22.97 3.04 21.66
CA ALA A 45 -22.93 2.71 20.24
C ALA A 45 -24.24 2.05 19.82
N ARG A 46 -24.65 2.30 18.57
CA ARG A 46 -25.93 1.75 18.07
C ARG A 46 -25.75 0.28 17.64
N ASP A 47 -26.78 -0.51 17.81
CA ASP A 47 -26.78 -1.90 17.31
C ASP A 47 -26.51 -1.99 15.81
N SER A 48 -26.95 -0.97 15.03
CA SER A 48 -26.67 -0.88 13.59
C SER A 48 -25.20 -0.75 13.22
N ASP A 49 -24.34 -0.31 14.16
CA ASP A 49 -22.90 -0.16 13.94
C ASP A 49 -22.10 -1.40 14.38
N MET A 50 -22.74 -2.33 15.09
CA MET A 50 -22.10 -3.56 15.57
C MET A 50 -21.48 -4.41 14.46
N PRO A 51 -22.13 -4.63 13.29
CA PRO A 51 -21.51 -5.39 12.20
C PRO A 51 -20.20 -4.76 11.70
N PHE A 52 -20.17 -3.43 11.59
CA PHE A 52 -18.96 -2.70 11.21
C PHE A 52 -17.87 -2.85 12.25
N MET A 53 -18.18 -2.68 13.54
CA MET A 53 -17.20 -2.81 14.62
C MET A 53 -16.61 -4.23 14.67
N LYS A 54 -17.45 -5.25 14.54
CA LYS A 54 -16.99 -6.66 14.51
C LYS A 54 -16.08 -6.93 13.33
N GLN A 55 -16.46 -6.52 12.13
CA GLN A 55 -15.66 -6.69 10.92
C GLN A 55 -14.30 -5.99 11.05
N LEU A 56 -14.29 -4.74 11.50
CA LEU A 56 -13.06 -3.94 11.66
C LEU A 56 -12.13 -4.57 12.70
N LEU A 57 -12.67 -4.98 13.86
CA LEU A 57 -11.88 -5.65 14.91
C LEU A 57 -11.29 -6.97 14.44
N GLN A 58 -12.11 -7.83 13.82
CA GLN A 58 -11.66 -9.11 13.29
C GLN A 58 -10.53 -8.95 12.28
N MET A 59 -10.70 -8.01 11.37
CA MET A 59 -9.69 -7.71 10.33
C MET A 59 -8.39 -7.18 10.96
N ALA A 60 -8.48 -6.24 11.93
CA ALA A 60 -7.32 -5.70 12.62
C ALA A 60 -6.53 -6.79 13.38
N VAL A 61 -7.23 -7.71 14.04
CA VAL A 61 -6.61 -8.83 14.75
C VAL A 61 -6.00 -9.84 13.79
N ALA A 62 -6.73 -10.22 12.73
CA ALA A 62 -6.26 -11.20 11.75
C ALA A 62 -5.01 -10.69 10.99
N LYS A 63 -4.97 -9.40 10.69
CA LYS A 63 -3.90 -8.75 9.90
C LYS A 63 -2.81 -8.09 10.75
N GLN A 64 -2.83 -8.27 12.07
CA GLN A 64 -1.93 -7.57 12.99
C GLN A 64 -0.44 -7.70 12.60
N LYS A 65 0.03 -8.91 12.26
CA LYS A 65 1.44 -9.15 11.91
C LYS A 65 1.85 -8.42 10.63
N GLU A 66 0.97 -8.44 9.63
CA GLU A 66 1.19 -7.75 8.35
C GLU A 66 1.23 -6.23 8.60
N ILE A 67 0.28 -5.71 9.36
CA ILE A 67 0.20 -4.29 9.72
C ILE A 67 1.43 -3.85 10.52
N ASP A 68 1.87 -4.64 11.49
CA ASP A 68 3.07 -4.35 12.29
C ASP A 68 4.32 -4.25 11.40
N THR A 69 4.45 -5.11 10.39
CA THR A 69 5.51 -5.05 9.38
C THR A 69 5.46 -3.74 8.58
N VAL A 70 4.27 -3.29 8.21
CA VAL A 70 4.06 -2.00 7.52
C VAL A 70 4.46 -0.84 8.41
N ILE A 71 4.08 -0.84 9.70
CA ILE A 71 4.46 0.21 10.66
C ILE A 71 5.98 0.32 10.77
N VAL A 72 6.68 -0.80 10.94
CA VAL A 72 8.16 -0.83 11.05
C VAL A 72 8.82 -0.25 9.80
N LYS A 73 8.29 -0.55 8.61
CA LYS A 73 8.83 0.00 7.35
C LYS A 73 8.52 1.48 7.16
N ALA A 74 7.32 1.91 7.54
CA ALA A 74 6.90 3.31 7.39
C ALA A 74 7.52 4.24 8.44
N ALA A 75 7.97 3.69 9.57
CA ALA A 75 8.58 4.42 10.67
C ALA A 75 9.89 3.75 11.15
N PRO A 76 10.94 3.64 10.31
CA PRO A 76 12.15 2.85 10.62
C PRO A 76 12.93 3.37 11.82
N GLU A 77 12.79 4.64 12.17
CA GLU A 77 13.43 5.24 13.36
C GLU A 77 12.70 4.90 14.67
N TRP A 78 11.53 4.27 14.59
CA TRP A 78 10.70 3.96 15.74
C TRP A 78 10.44 2.45 15.85
N PRO A 79 11.25 1.71 16.63
CA PRO A 79 10.95 0.30 16.93
C PRO A 79 9.54 0.15 17.47
N LEU A 80 8.82 -0.88 17.01
CA LEU A 80 7.40 -1.08 17.31
C LEU A 80 7.11 -1.07 18.83
N GLU A 81 8.03 -1.60 19.62
CA GLU A 81 7.93 -1.69 21.09
C GLU A 81 8.11 -0.31 21.77
N LYS A 82 8.74 0.64 21.08
CA LYS A 82 8.94 2.01 21.58
C LYS A 82 7.83 2.97 21.17
N ILE A 83 6.97 2.57 20.25
CA ILE A 83 5.76 3.34 19.92
C ILE A 83 4.79 3.22 21.10
N ALA A 84 4.26 4.35 21.57
CA ALA A 84 3.24 4.35 22.64
C ALA A 84 2.09 3.40 22.29
N ALA A 85 1.63 2.59 23.24
CA ALA A 85 0.63 1.56 22.99
C ALA A 85 -0.65 2.11 22.33
N ILE A 86 -1.07 3.31 22.73
CA ILE A 86 -2.24 3.96 22.12
C ILE A 86 -1.97 4.35 20.66
N ASP A 87 -0.81 4.92 20.35
CA ASP A 87 -0.44 5.32 18.99
C ASP A 87 -0.29 4.09 18.10
N ARG A 88 0.29 3.01 18.61
CA ARG A 88 0.42 1.72 17.93
C ARG A 88 -0.95 1.10 17.61
N SER A 89 -1.89 1.15 18.57
CA SER A 89 -3.26 0.66 18.36
C SER A 89 -4.03 1.50 17.34
N ILE A 90 -3.82 2.82 17.34
CA ILE A 90 -4.41 3.73 16.35
C ILE A 90 -3.81 3.49 14.97
N LEU A 91 -2.49 3.28 14.86
CA LEU A 91 -1.85 2.94 13.61
C LEU A 91 -2.37 1.61 13.05
N ARG A 92 -2.50 0.57 13.91
CA ARG A 92 -3.09 -0.72 13.50
C ARG A 92 -4.50 -0.55 12.98
N LEU A 93 -5.34 0.22 13.67
CA LEU A 93 -6.70 0.48 13.23
C LEU A 93 -6.76 1.25 11.91
N GLY A 94 -6.01 2.35 11.81
CA GLY A 94 -5.97 3.18 10.61
C GLY A 94 -5.41 2.44 9.39
N LEU A 95 -4.36 1.63 9.58
CA LEU A 95 -3.80 0.79 8.52
C LEU A 95 -4.75 -0.36 8.12
N THR A 96 -5.49 -0.92 9.07
CA THR A 96 -6.53 -1.90 8.74
C THR A 96 -7.55 -1.30 7.76
N GLU A 97 -8.05 -0.10 8.04
CA GLU A 97 -8.99 0.55 7.13
C GLU A 97 -8.32 0.98 5.83
N LEU A 98 -7.11 1.50 5.91
CA LEU A 98 -6.36 2.00 4.74
C LEU A 98 -5.99 0.89 3.77
N LEU A 99 -5.66 -0.31 4.23
CA LEU A 99 -5.10 -1.39 3.41
C LEU A 99 -6.14 -2.47 3.03
N PHE A 100 -7.09 -2.75 3.93
CA PHE A 100 -7.94 -3.93 3.82
C PHE A 100 -9.44 -3.63 3.74
N SER A 101 -9.88 -2.37 3.93
CA SER A 101 -11.29 -2.01 3.79
C SER A 101 -11.66 -1.73 2.34
N ASP A 102 -12.92 -2.00 2.00
CA ASP A 102 -13.50 -1.60 0.72
C ASP A 102 -13.43 -0.07 0.56
N ARG A 103 -12.72 0.39 -0.47
CA ARG A 103 -12.53 1.82 -0.78
C ARG A 103 -13.84 2.56 -1.06
N ALA A 104 -14.87 1.87 -1.54
CA ALA A 104 -16.18 2.45 -1.74
C ALA A 104 -16.89 2.77 -0.41
N GLN A 105 -16.60 2.00 0.64
CA GLN A 105 -17.15 2.19 1.98
C GLN A 105 -16.29 3.10 2.85
N VAL A 106 -14.97 2.94 2.79
CA VAL A 106 -13.98 3.72 3.56
C VAL A 106 -12.89 4.24 2.61
N PRO A 107 -13.10 5.43 2.01
CA PRO A 107 -12.05 6.06 1.21
C PRO A 107 -10.78 6.28 2.02
N ALA A 108 -9.61 6.11 1.41
CA ALA A 108 -8.31 6.22 2.07
C ALA A 108 -8.14 7.50 2.90
N LYS A 109 -8.57 8.64 2.35
CA LYS A 109 -8.51 9.93 3.07
C LYS A 109 -9.39 9.96 4.32
N VAL A 110 -10.50 9.21 4.33
CA VAL A 110 -11.37 9.06 5.50
C VAL A 110 -10.67 8.23 6.55
N ALA A 111 -10.09 7.07 6.20
CA ALA A 111 -9.34 6.22 7.11
C ALA A 111 -8.20 7.00 7.81
N ILE A 112 -7.42 7.76 7.03
CA ILE A 112 -6.31 8.57 7.56
C ILE A 112 -6.83 9.67 8.49
N ASN A 113 -7.85 10.43 8.09
CA ASN A 113 -8.38 11.51 8.89
C ASN A 113 -8.99 11.01 10.20
N GLU A 114 -9.75 9.91 10.17
CA GLU A 114 -10.31 9.29 11.36
C GLU A 114 -9.21 8.82 12.33
N ALA A 115 -8.16 8.19 11.85
CA ALA A 115 -7.03 7.80 12.68
C ALA A 115 -6.31 9.00 13.31
N ILE A 116 -6.17 10.12 12.58
CA ILE A 116 -5.61 11.37 13.11
C ILE A 116 -6.50 11.94 14.20
N GLU A 117 -7.82 11.95 14.02
CA GLU A 117 -8.76 12.44 15.04
C GLU A 117 -8.73 11.54 16.29
N LEU A 118 -8.66 10.21 16.15
CA LEU A 118 -8.46 9.31 17.28
C LEU A 118 -7.13 9.60 18.00
N ALA A 119 -6.05 9.86 17.27
CA ALA A 119 -4.76 10.21 17.86
C ALA A 119 -4.79 11.55 18.63
N LYS A 120 -5.58 12.53 18.17
CA LYS A 120 -5.77 13.78 18.88
C LYS A 120 -6.62 13.60 20.15
N ASN A 121 -7.62 12.70 20.11
CA ASN A 121 -8.55 12.51 21.21
C ASN A 121 -7.97 11.60 22.32
N PHE A 122 -7.21 10.58 21.95
CA PHE A 122 -6.73 9.54 22.87
C PHE A 122 -5.22 9.54 23.10
N GLY A 123 -4.45 10.15 22.21
CA GLY A 123 -2.99 10.18 22.28
C GLY A 123 -2.42 11.42 22.97
N SER A 124 -1.12 11.59 22.83
CA SER A 124 -0.39 12.78 23.30
C SER A 124 -0.52 13.96 22.32
N ALA A 125 -0.02 15.13 22.72
CA ALA A 125 0.01 16.33 21.85
C ALA A 125 0.78 16.11 20.51
N SER A 126 1.67 15.12 20.45
CA SER A 126 2.44 14.75 19.25
C SER A 126 1.82 13.62 18.44
N SER A 127 0.91 12.81 19.01
CA SER A 127 0.35 11.60 18.42
C SER A 127 -0.31 11.86 17.07
N GLY A 128 -1.11 12.91 16.95
CA GLY A 128 -1.77 13.27 15.68
C GLY A 128 -0.78 13.54 14.55
N ARG A 129 0.39 14.15 14.84
CA ARG A 129 1.44 14.39 13.85
C ARG A 129 2.19 13.10 13.50
N PHE A 130 2.48 12.28 14.49
CA PHE A 130 3.14 11.00 14.30
C PHE A 130 2.30 10.05 13.43
N VAL A 131 1.04 9.83 13.80
CA VAL A 131 0.09 8.99 13.05
C VAL A 131 -0.10 9.50 11.62
N ASN A 132 -0.26 10.82 11.43
CA ASN A 132 -0.35 11.40 10.09
C ASN A 132 0.93 11.18 9.26
N GLY A 133 2.10 11.22 9.89
CA GLY A 133 3.39 10.95 9.22
C GLY A 133 3.47 9.51 8.72
N VAL A 134 3.17 8.53 9.58
CA VAL A 134 3.22 7.10 9.24
C VAL A 134 2.17 6.75 8.18
N LEU A 135 0.90 7.09 8.41
CA LEU A 135 -0.18 6.80 7.44
C LEU A 135 0.00 7.55 6.12
N GLY A 136 0.55 8.78 6.18
CA GLY A 136 0.87 9.55 4.99
C GLY A 136 2.00 8.93 4.17
N ALA A 137 3.01 8.34 4.81
CA ALA A 137 4.07 7.61 4.12
C ALA A 137 3.50 6.37 3.40
N VAL A 138 2.68 5.58 4.10
CA VAL A 138 1.99 4.41 3.52
C VAL A 138 1.07 4.84 2.37
N TYR A 139 0.30 5.92 2.54
CA TYR A 139 -0.60 6.45 1.51
C TYR A 139 0.13 6.82 0.21
N VAL A 140 1.34 7.38 0.33
CA VAL A 140 2.19 7.70 -0.82
C VAL A 140 2.76 6.43 -1.47
N GLU A 141 3.16 5.45 -0.67
CA GLU A 141 3.63 4.15 -1.18
C GLU A 141 2.53 3.40 -1.94
N LEU A 142 1.27 3.57 -1.54
CA LEU A 142 0.10 3.03 -2.25
C LEU A 142 -0.17 3.70 -3.62
N GLY A 143 0.70 4.63 -4.07
CA GLY A 143 0.50 5.36 -5.33
C GLY A 143 -0.65 6.37 -5.29
N GLU A 144 -1.27 6.56 -4.14
CA GLU A 144 -2.36 7.53 -3.96
C GLU A 144 -1.80 8.98 -3.98
N PRO A 145 -2.46 9.94 -4.66
CA PRO A 145 -1.96 11.30 -4.75
C PRO A 145 -1.88 11.95 -3.36
N GLY A 146 -0.69 12.39 -2.98
CA GLY A 146 -0.46 13.08 -1.71
C GLY A 146 -1.33 14.34 -1.59
N LYS A 147 -1.58 14.81 -0.35
CA LYS A 147 -2.39 16.01 -0.05
C LYS A 147 -2.01 17.27 -0.86
N ASN A 148 -0.84 17.29 -1.51
CA ASN A 148 -0.31 18.42 -2.25
C ASN A 148 -0.61 18.39 -3.77
N GLU A 149 -1.20 17.32 -4.31
CA GLU A 149 -1.48 17.21 -5.75
C GLU A 149 -2.88 17.68 -6.15
N GLY A 150 -3.80 17.81 -5.19
CA GLY A 150 -5.17 18.31 -5.44
C GLY A 150 -5.34 19.84 -5.44
N ALA A 151 -4.32 20.58 -5.05
CA ALA A 151 -4.29 22.04 -5.18
C ALA A 151 -3.36 22.40 -6.35
N ALA A 152 -3.93 22.69 -7.52
CA ALA A 152 -3.22 23.40 -8.55
C ALA A 152 -2.60 24.65 -7.90
N ARG A 153 -1.30 24.59 -7.57
CA ARG A 153 -0.55 25.75 -7.07
C ARG A 153 -0.71 26.87 -8.08
N LYS A 154 -1.48 27.89 -7.73
CA LYS A 154 -1.26 29.21 -8.27
C LYS A 154 0.18 29.58 -7.91
N VAL A 155 1.06 29.54 -8.90
CA VAL A 155 2.45 29.94 -8.77
C VAL A 155 2.44 31.45 -8.53
N GLY A 156 2.58 31.85 -7.26
CA GLY A 156 2.96 33.20 -6.93
C GLY A 156 4.44 33.41 -7.27
N PRO A 157 4.87 34.61 -7.68
CA PRO A 157 6.27 34.89 -8.02
C PRO A 157 7.13 34.80 -6.76
N GLY A 158 7.81 33.65 -6.52
CA GLY A 158 8.69 33.43 -5.36
C GLY A 158 8.92 31.98 -4.95
N GLY A 159 8.35 31.01 -5.63
CA GLY A 159 8.48 29.58 -5.28
C GLY A 159 9.82 29.01 -5.73
N GLN A 160 10.72 28.69 -4.78
CA GLN A 160 11.95 27.95 -5.06
C GLN A 160 11.62 26.53 -5.60
N GLY A 161 11.94 26.35 -6.81
CA GLY A 161 12.34 25.28 -7.70
C GLY A 161 11.99 23.81 -7.39
N VAL A 162 10.97 23.30 -8.10
CA VAL A 162 10.79 21.86 -8.40
C VAL A 162 12.01 21.28 -9.17
N GLY A 163 12.94 22.14 -9.61
CA GLY A 163 14.13 21.78 -10.40
C GLY A 163 15.32 21.19 -9.66
N LYS A 164 15.26 20.98 -8.32
CA LYS A 164 16.42 20.55 -7.52
C LYS A 164 16.25 19.21 -6.80
N MET A 165 15.12 18.51 -6.95
CA MET A 165 15.00 17.17 -6.35
C MET A 165 15.76 16.14 -7.18
N PRO A 166 16.62 15.30 -6.57
CA PRO A 166 17.28 14.22 -7.28
C PRO A 166 16.24 13.26 -7.87
N VAL A 167 16.51 12.80 -9.09
CA VAL A 167 15.66 11.85 -9.81
C VAL A 167 16.30 10.48 -9.70
N GLN A 168 15.57 9.50 -9.17
CA GLN A 168 15.93 8.09 -9.21
C GLN A 168 15.23 7.44 -10.40
N HIS A 169 16.00 6.84 -11.30
CA HIS A 169 15.48 6.08 -12.42
C HIS A 169 15.23 4.63 -12.01
N LEU A 170 14.05 4.14 -12.36
CA LEU A 170 13.66 2.73 -12.18
C LEU A 170 13.14 2.21 -13.53
N ALA A 171 13.19 0.90 -13.70
CA ALA A 171 12.54 0.20 -14.80
C ALA A 171 11.74 -0.98 -14.28
N GLY A 172 10.65 -1.32 -14.99
CA GLY A 172 9.81 -2.47 -14.72
C GLY A 172 9.17 -2.99 -16.00
N ALA A 173 8.52 -4.15 -15.93
CA ALA A 173 7.82 -4.68 -17.09
C ALA A 173 6.54 -5.42 -16.72
N VAL A 174 5.50 -5.25 -17.56
CA VAL A 174 4.39 -6.18 -17.64
C VAL A 174 4.89 -7.40 -18.42
N VAL A 175 5.09 -8.50 -17.73
CA VAL A 175 5.61 -9.74 -18.33
C VAL A 175 4.45 -10.64 -18.71
N TYR A 176 4.46 -11.13 -19.96
CA TYR A 176 3.51 -12.12 -20.41
C TYR A 176 4.19 -13.40 -20.86
N ALA A 177 3.47 -14.50 -20.75
CA ALA A 177 3.85 -15.81 -21.30
C ALA A 177 2.67 -16.45 -21.99
N LYS A 178 2.95 -17.34 -22.95
CA LYS A 178 1.94 -18.21 -23.58
C LYS A 178 2.09 -19.62 -23.04
N HIS A 179 0.99 -20.17 -22.56
CA HIS A 179 0.97 -21.56 -22.07
C HIS A 179 -0.38 -22.21 -22.39
N GLU A 180 -0.35 -23.40 -23.01
CA GLU A 180 -1.53 -24.20 -23.38
C GLU A 180 -2.59 -23.45 -24.21
N GLY A 181 -2.16 -22.46 -24.98
CA GLY A 181 -3.07 -21.65 -25.82
C GLY A 181 -3.56 -20.36 -25.16
N ASP A 182 -3.36 -20.19 -23.87
CA ASP A 182 -3.74 -19.00 -23.11
C ASP A 182 -2.56 -18.05 -22.89
N VAL A 183 -2.90 -16.80 -22.61
CA VAL A 183 -1.94 -15.76 -22.21
C VAL A 183 -2.02 -15.53 -20.69
N TYR A 184 -0.87 -15.54 -20.08
CA TYR A 184 -0.66 -15.28 -18.65
C TYR A 184 0.13 -14.00 -18.47
N LEU A 185 -0.18 -13.23 -17.44
CA LEU A 185 0.60 -12.08 -16.97
C LEU A 185 1.20 -12.39 -15.61
N ALA A 186 2.48 -12.03 -15.43
CA ALA A 186 3.16 -12.16 -14.16
C ALA A 186 3.02 -10.89 -13.33
N PHE A 187 2.63 -11.04 -12.08
CA PHE A 187 2.56 -9.95 -11.11
C PHE A 187 3.25 -10.36 -9.81
N VAL A 188 3.71 -9.35 -9.08
CA VAL A 188 4.19 -9.49 -7.72
C VAL A 188 3.15 -8.95 -6.75
N HIS A 189 3.04 -9.57 -5.59
CA HIS A 189 2.15 -9.12 -4.51
C HIS A 189 2.99 -8.36 -3.48
N ASP A 190 2.52 -7.20 -3.07
CA ASP A 190 3.22 -6.43 -2.06
C ASP A 190 2.60 -6.64 -0.67
N ILE A 191 3.37 -6.31 0.33
CA ILE A 191 2.95 -6.42 1.75
C ILE A 191 1.73 -5.55 2.11
N PHE A 192 1.28 -4.66 1.20
CA PHE A 192 0.10 -3.83 1.38
C PHE A 192 -1.17 -4.50 0.84
N GLY A 193 -1.05 -5.73 0.32
CA GLY A 193 -2.17 -6.51 -0.18
C GLY A 193 -2.58 -6.20 -1.63
N HIS A 194 -1.67 -5.62 -2.42
CA HIS A 194 -1.93 -5.30 -3.82
C HIS A 194 -1.02 -6.08 -4.76
N TRP A 195 -1.58 -6.51 -5.88
CA TRP A 195 -0.79 -6.96 -7.01
C TRP A 195 -0.21 -5.76 -7.75
N THR A 196 1.03 -5.86 -8.16
CA THR A 196 1.74 -4.78 -8.86
C THR A 196 2.73 -5.33 -9.88
N ILE A 197 3.32 -4.40 -10.65
CA ILE A 197 4.35 -4.71 -11.64
C ILE A 197 5.72 -4.69 -10.97
N SER A 198 6.52 -5.75 -11.16
CA SER A 198 7.91 -5.79 -10.71
C SER A 198 8.73 -4.66 -11.35
N LYS A 199 9.51 -3.96 -10.52
CA LYS A 199 10.33 -2.80 -10.92
C LYS A 199 11.46 -2.58 -9.95
N GLY A 200 12.62 -2.21 -10.47
CA GLY A 200 13.77 -1.92 -9.64
C GLY A 200 14.61 -0.75 -10.11
N LYS A 201 15.65 -0.44 -9.34
CA LYS A 201 16.53 0.73 -9.57
C LYS A 201 17.48 0.46 -10.72
N ILE A 202 17.64 1.44 -11.61
CA ILE A 202 18.68 1.43 -12.64
C ILE A 202 20.01 1.83 -12.00
N GLU A 203 21.06 1.07 -12.26
CA GLU A 203 22.39 1.36 -11.79
C GLU A 203 23.04 2.50 -12.59
N ASP A 204 24.07 3.13 -12.02
CA ASP A 204 24.74 4.25 -12.65
C ASP A 204 25.43 3.82 -13.96
N GLY A 205 25.00 4.41 -15.08
CA GLY A 205 25.51 4.09 -16.41
C GLY A 205 24.86 2.87 -17.07
N GLU A 206 23.89 2.23 -16.42
CA GLU A 206 23.16 1.08 -16.96
C GLU A 206 22.12 1.54 -18.00
N ASP A 207 22.01 0.80 -19.09
CA ASP A 207 20.90 0.97 -20.04
C ASP A 207 19.57 0.58 -19.38
N ILE A 208 18.53 1.38 -19.61
CA ILE A 208 17.25 1.25 -18.91
C ILE A 208 16.54 -0.09 -19.23
N ARG A 209 16.74 -0.66 -20.45
CA ARG A 209 16.19 -1.96 -20.84
C ARG A 209 16.99 -3.09 -20.18
N ALA A 210 18.31 -2.93 -20.13
CA ALA A 210 19.19 -3.89 -19.44
C ALA A 210 18.85 -3.93 -17.95
N GLY A 211 18.64 -2.78 -17.30
CA GLY A 211 18.20 -2.71 -15.92
C GLY A 211 16.85 -3.38 -15.67
N ALA A 212 15.87 -3.19 -16.56
CA ALA A 212 14.59 -3.90 -16.44
C ALA A 212 14.77 -5.43 -16.51
N ILE A 213 15.62 -5.92 -17.42
CA ILE A 213 15.91 -7.37 -17.57
C ILE A 213 16.58 -7.91 -16.30
N ARG A 214 17.58 -7.21 -15.77
CA ARG A 214 18.29 -7.58 -14.55
C ARG A 214 17.35 -7.62 -13.34
N GLU A 215 16.58 -6.57 -13.12
CA GLU A 215 15.66 -6.46 -11.98
C GLU A 215 14.59 -7.58 -11.98
N LEU A 216 13.99 -7.87 -13.16
CA LEU A 216 13.01 -8.94 -13.23
C LEU A 216 13.64 -10.33 -13.04
N LYS A 217 14.89 -10.50 -13.43
CA LYS A 217 15.65 -11.71 -13.13
C LYS A 217 15.92 -11.85 -11.63
N GLU A 218 16.29 -10.76 -10.97
CA GLU A 218 16.59 -10.73 -9.52
C GLU A 218 15.31 -10.89 -8.68
N GLU A 219 14.23 -10.18 -9.02
CA GLU A 219 12.99 -10.19 -8.22
C GLU A 219 12.10 -11.42 -8.46
N MET A 220 12.03 -11.92 -9.71
CA MET A 220 11.08 -12.96 -10.11
C MET A 220 11.74 -14.21 -10.71
N ASN A 221 13.04 -14.19 -10.92
CA ASN A 221 13.82 -15.22 -11.62
C ASN A 221 13.31 -15.50 -13.06
N LEU A 222 12.73 -14.51 -13.73
CA LEU A 222 12.25 -14.63 -15.10
C LEU A 222 13.30 -14.14 -16.10
N ASP A 223 13.45 -14.90 -17.20
CA ASP A 223 14.23 -14.49 -18.36
C ASP A 223 13.30 -13.81 -19.35
N ILE A 224 13.42 -12.49 -19.48
CA ILE A 224 12.50 -11.68 -20.26
C ILE A 224 13.14 -11.16 -21.55
N LYS A 225 12.31 -10.99 -22.58
CA LYS A 225 12.63 -10.28 -23.81
C LYS A 225 11.72 -9.07 -23.92
N ILE A 226 12.28 -7.87 -23.92
CA ILE A 226 11.52 -6.63 -24.09
C ILE A 226 10.92 -6.59 -25.49
N VAL A 227 9.62 -6.31 -25.54
CA VAL A 227 8.84 -6.23 -26.78
C VAL A 227 8.58 -4.78 -27.16
N GLU A 228 8.16 -3.93 -26.19
CA GLU A 228 7.76 -2.55 -26.44
C GLU A 228 7.83 -1.72 -25.15
N GLU A 229 8.00 -0.41 -25.28
CA GLU A 229 7.89 0.52 -24.17
C GLU A 229 6.42 0.92 -23.97
N LEU A 230 5.92 0.82 -22.73
CA LEU A 230 4.53 1.15 -22.38
C LEU A 230 4.36 2.60 -21.93
N GLY A 231 5.42 3.20 -21.40
CA GLY A 231 5.42 4.58 -20.94
C GLY A 231 6.17 4.80 -19.64
N VAL A 232 6.06 6.00 -19.12
CA VAL A 232 6.78 6.46 -17.92
C VAL A 232 5.79 6.96 -16.89
N ASN A 233 6.00 6.54 -15.62
CA ASN A 233 5.29 7.10 -14.47
C ASN A 233 6.30 7.82 -13.56
N GLU A 234 5.91 8.99 -13.05
CA GLU A 234 6.73 9.76 -12.09
C GLU A 234 5.97 10.03 -10.81
N TYR A 235 6.62 9.81 -9.67
CA TYR A 235 6.07 10.16 -8.37
C TYR A 235 7.17 10.59 -7.40
N THR A 236 6.76 11.30 -6.33
CA THR A 236 7.68 11.73 -5.28
C THR A 236 7.63 10.72 -4.14
N ALA A 237 8.79 10.22 -3.73
CA ALA A 237 8.95 9.33 -2.59
C ALA A 237 9.78 10.00 -1.48
N ASN A 238 9.55 9.61 -0.24
CA ASN A 238 10.43 9.98 0.88
C ASN A 238 11.74 9.21 0.76
N ASP A 239 12.84 9.91 1.06
CA ASP A 239 14.18 9.32 1.09
C ASP A 239 14.99 10.00 2.19
N PRO A 240 15.28 9.29 3.29
CA PRO A 240 16.04 9.84 4.42
C PRO A 240 17.47 10.23 4.02
N ASP A 241 18.05 9.61 3.00
CA ASP A 241 19.42 9.86 2.55
C ASP A 241 19.55 11.15 1.71
N VAL A 242 18.43 11.77 1.34
CA VAL A 242 18.40 12.98 0.53
C VAL A 242 18.18 14.21 1.40
N LYS A 243 19.02 15.23 1.21
CA LYS A 243 18.82 16.53 1.85
C LYS A 243 17.47 17.13 1.44
N GLY A 244 16.53 17.20 2.40
CA GLY A 244 15.14 17.60 2.16
C GLY A 244 14.17 16.42 2.20
N GLY A 245 14.65 15.18 2.42
CA GLY A 245 13.83 13.99 2.71
C GLY A 245 12.95 13.51 1.55
N LYS A 246 13.16 14.00 0.31
CA LYS A 246 12.33 13.64 -0.86
C LYS A 246 13.15 13.50 -2.13
N LYS A 247 12.81 12.49 -2.93
CA LYS A 247 13.32 12.31 -4.31
C LYS A 247 12.18 12.03 -5.28
N ARG A 248 12.39 12.32 -6.55
CA ARG A 248 11.49 11.88 -7.61
C ARG A 248 11.90 10.48 -8.06
N LYS A 249 10.97 9.57 -8.13
CA LYS A 249 11.12 8.27 -8.79
C LYS A 249 10.49 8.38 -10.18
N ARG A 250 11.27 8.06 -11.21
CA ARG A 250 10.84 7.99 -12.60
C ARG A 250 10.97 6.55 -13.06
N VAL A 251 9.83 5.90 -13.29
CA VAL A 251 9.77 4.48 -13.67
C VAL A 251 9.41 4.37 -15.14
N THR A 252 10.26 3.73 -15.93
CA THR A 252 9.95 3.35 -17.31
C THR A 252 9.43 1.92 -17.33
N TYR A 253 8.27 1.71 -17.94
CA TYR A 253 7.64 0.40 -18.03
C TYR A 253 7.71 -0.16 -19.43
N PHE A 254 7.93 -1.47 -19.52
CA PHE A 254 8.00 -2.22 -20.76
C PHE A 254 6.95 -3.33 -20.78
N LEU A 255 6.55 -3.74 -21.99
CA LEU A 255 5.94 -5.03 -22.26
C LEU A 255 7.07 -6.02 -22.56
N ALA A 256 7.08 -7.15 -21.89
CA ALA A 256 8.11 -8.17 -22.08
C ALA A 256 7.51 -9.57 -22.17
N GLU A 257 8.13 -10.41 -22.99
CA GLU A 257 7.80 -11.82 -23.15
C GLU A 257 8.76 -12.70 -22.34
N SER A 258 8.23 -13.74 -21.70
CA SER A 258 9.02 -14.75 -20.98
C SER A 258 8.50 -16.14 -21.29
N PRO A 259 9.33 -17.20 -21.24
CA PRO A 259 8.84 -18.55 -21.12
C PRO A 259 7.93 -18.69 -19.88
N PHE A 260 6.89 -19.51 -19.97
CA PHE A 260 6.06 -19.84 -18.81
C PHE A 260 6.83 -20.80 -17.90
N THR A 261 7.43 -20.25 -16.85
CA THR A 261 8.26 -21.00 -15.88
C THR A 261 7.83 -20.62 -14.45
N ASP A 262 8.22 -21.43 -13.47
CA ASP A 262 7.97 -21.12 -12.06
C ASP A 262 8.62 -19.80 -11.68
N ILE A 263 7.81 -18.89 -11.13
CA ILE A 263 8.31 -17.64 -10.56
C ILE A 263 8.90 -17.94 -9.19
N LYS A 264 10.12 -17.44 -8.96
CA LYS A 264 10.77 -17.53 -7.66
C LYS A 264 11.05 -16.12 -7.17
N LEU A 265 10.32 -15.72 -6.13
CA LEU A 265 10.52 -14.42 -5.53
C LEU A 265 11.93 -14.32 -4.94
N GLY A 266 12.66 -13.30 -5.37
CA GLY A 266 13.97 -12.97 -4.83
C GLY A 266 13.88 -12.34 -3.44
N PRO A 267 15.01 -12.09 -2.75
CA PRO A 267 15.06 -11.45 -1.44
C PRO A 267 14.71 -9.95 -1.58
N SER A 268 13.47 -9.63 -1.90
CA SER A 268 13.01 -8.25 -2.03
C SER A 268 12.28 -7.79 -0.78
N GLY A 269 12.66 -6.60 -0.30
CA GLY A 269 12.13 -6.06 0.97
C GLY A 269 10.75 -5.42 0.85
N GLY A 270 9.74 -6.06 0.27
CA GLY A 270 8.42 -5.44 0.14
C GLY A 270 7.44 -6.24 -0.67
N LEU A 271 7.87 -7.39 -1.15
CA LEU A 271 7.06 -8.34 -1.89
C LEU A 271 6.93 -9.62 -1.07
N ASP A 272 5.75 -10.23 -1.04
CA ASP A 272 5.45 -11.44 -0.29
C ASP A 272 4.97 -12.61 -1.17
N ASP A 273 4.58 -12.33 -2.43
CA ASP A 273 4.20 -13.36 -3.41
C ASP A 273 4.49 -12.91 -4.86
N ALA A 274 4.56 -13.88 -5.78
CA ALA A 274 4.67 -13.63 -7.21
C ALA A 274 4.06 -14.79 -8.01
N GLN A 275 3.13 -14.48 -8.92
CA GLN A 275 2.36 -15.50 -9.62
C GLN A 275 2.07 -15.14 -11.08
N TRP A 276 1.80 -16.18 -11.90
CA TRP A 276 1.19 -16.06 -13.20
C TRP A 276 -0.34 -16.07 -13.08
N PHE A 277 -0.99 -15.12 -13.71
CA PHE A 277 -2.45 -15.04 -13.79
C PHE A 277 -2.90 -15.15 -15.24
N PRO A 278 -3.85 -16.05 -15.56
CA PRO A 278 -4.46 -16.04 -16.87
C PRO A 278 -5.16 -14.70 -17.11
N LEU A 279 -5.12 -14.20 -18.33
CA LEU A 279 -5.65 -12.87 -18.66
C LEU A 279 -7.11 -12.67 -18.22
N SER A 280 -7.90 -13.75 -18.23
CA SER A 280 -9.30 -13.74 -17.76
C SER A 280 -9.49 -13.40 -16.29
N GLN A 281 -8.46 -13.61 -15.46
CA GLN A 281 -8.51 -13.34 -14.02
C GLN A 281 -7.93 -11.97 -13.64
N VAL A 282 -7.18 -11.32 -14.53
CA VAL A 282 -6.49 -10.06 -14.23
C VAL A 282 -7.45 -8.97 -13.75
N GLY A 283 -8.66 -8.91 -14.30
CA GLY A 283 -9.69 -7.93 -13.92
C GLY A 283 -10.23 -8.09 -12.50
N SER A 284 -10.02 -9.22 -11.84
CA SER A 284 -10.46 -9.50 -10.46
C SER A 284 -9.40 -9.23 -9.41
N LEU A 285 -8.16 -8.91 -9.82
CA LEU A 285 -7.06 -8.67 -8.91
C LEU A 285 -7.12 -7.25 -8.33
N ASN A 286 -6.66 -7.12 -7.08
CA ASN A 286 -6.56 -5.84 -6.41
C ASN A 286 -5.27 -5.12 -6.83
N PHE A 287 -5.37 -4.20 -7.80
CA PHE A 287 -4.26 -3.37 -8.26
C PHE A 287 -4.37 -1.95 -7.73
N TYR A 288 -3.23 -1.24 -7.71
CA TYR A 288 -3.23 0.21 -7.61
C TYR A 288 -3.76 0.86 -8.88
N ASP A 289 -4.42 2.02 -8.76
CA ASP A 289 -4.97 2.75 -9.91
C ASP A 289 -3.90 3.18 -10.92
N ASP A 290 -2.70 3.51 -10.46
CA ASP A 290 -1.58 3.88 -11.33
C ASP A 290 -0.97 2.67 -12.05
N THR A 291 -1.00 1.50 -11.45
CA THR A 291 -0.60 0.23 -12.06
C THR A 291 -1.53 -0.15 -13.20
N LEU A 292 -2.84 0.06 -13.04
CA LEU A 292 -3.83 -0.19 -14.09
C LEU A 292 -3.57 0.66 -15.34
N LYS A 293 -3.07 1.89 -15.20
CA LYS A 293 -2.70 2.75 -16.33
C LYS A 293 -1.58 2.17 -17.20
N ILE A 294 -0.81 1.23 -16.67
CA ILE A 294 0.25 0.53 -17.41
C ILE A 294 -0.23 -0.84 -17.93
N ILE A 295 -1.03 -1.56 -17.13
CA ILE A 295 -1.53 -2.90 -17.49
C ILE A 295 -2.51 -2.83 -18.66
N ILE A 296 -3.45 -1.86 -18.65
CA ILE A 296 -4.47 -1.75 -19.70
C ILE A 296 -3.84 -1.53 -21.09
N PRO A 297 -2.91 -0.59 -21.31
CA PRO A 297 -2.18 -0.47 -22.56
C PRO A 297 -1.43 -1.76 -22.97
N ALA A 298 -0.81 -2.46 -22.01
CA ALA A 298 -0.12 -3.72 -22.29
C ALA A 298 -1.07 -4.79 -22.86
N ILE A 299 -2.24 -4.97 -22.24
CA ILE A 299 -3.27 -5.89 -22.71
C ILE A 299 -3.78 -5.51 -24.11
N ASN A 300 -4.01 -4.21 -24.35
CA ASN A 300 -4.44 -3.73 -25.67
C ASN A 300 -3.41 -4.02 -26.77
N ILE A 301 -2.11 -3.87 -26.48
CA ILE A 301 -1.04 -4.20 -27.42
C ILE A 301 -1.02 -5.71 -27.71
N LEU A 302 -1.21 -6.54 -26.68
CA LEU A 302 -1.27 -8.00 -26.86
C LEU A 302 -2.44 -8.39 -27.75
N ALA A 303 -3.62 -7.81 -27.54
CA ALA A 303 -4.82 -8.04 -28.36
C ALA A 303 -4.61 -7.61 -29.83
N GLN A 304 -4.06 -6.40 -30.06
CA GLN A 304 -3.79 -5.90 -31.42
C GLN A 304 -2.79 -6.75 -32.20
N LYS A 305 -1.81 -7.32 -31.51
CA LYS A 305 -0.77 -8.18 -32.13
C LYS A 305 -1.22 -9.64 -32.32
N GLY A 306 -2.50 -9.95 -32.06
CA GLY A 306 -3.04 -11.32 -32.16
C GLY A 306 -2.33 -12.30 -31.24
N ARG A 307 -1.88 -11.81 -30.08
CA ARG A 307 -1.16 -12.60 -29.08
C ARG A 307 -2.08 -13.09 -27.95
N VAL A 308 -3.32 -12.61 -27.95
CA VAL A 308 -4.42 -12.97 -27.06
C VAL A 308 -5.54 -13.57 -27.88
#